data_b020b265d3ef5acb31d43f5630431d57
#
_entry.id   b020b265d3ef5acb31d43f5630431d57
#
_cell.length_a   1.000
_cell.length_b   1.000
_cell.length_c   1.000
_cell.angle_alpha   90.00
_cell.angle_beta   90.00
_cell.angle_gamma   90.00
#
_symmetry.space_group_name_H-M   'P 1'
#
loop_
_entity.id
_entity.type
_entity.pdbx_description
1 polymer ?
#
loop_
_entity_poly.entity_id
_entity_poly.type
_entity_poly.pdbx_seq_one_letter_code
_entity_poly.pdbx_strand_id
1 'polypeptide(L)'
;MRNLPLKLTSCLACLLLAIFTLPAHASKNEQQVLEVMKTATRFMMETVSYNGGFVWSYLPDLSRSWGELEAKRTMVWIQPPGTPTVGHLLLDAYHATGDEYYYEAAQKVASALIWGQLPCGGWNYVFDFAGENSLKQWYATIGKNAWRLEEFQHYYGNATFDD
;
A
#
# COMPACT_ATOMS: atom_id res chain seq x y z
N MET A 1 46.18 17.04 -53.10
CA MET A 1 44.85 16.94 -52.50
C MET A 1 45.02 16.46 -51.09
N ARG A 2 44.77 17.32 -50.10
CA ARG A 2 45.00 17.02 -48.66
C ARG A 2 43.74 16.49 -48.04
N ASN A 3 43.80 15.27 -47.50
CA ASN A 3 42.73 14.67 -46.74
C ASN A 3 42.64 15.37 -45.34
N LEU A 4 41.54 16.00 -45.06
CA LEU A 4 41.22 16.59 -43.75
C LEU A 4 40.69 15.44 -42.81
N PRO A 5 41.09 15.38 -41.56
CA PRO A 5 40.75 14.25 -40.71
C PRO A 5 39.31 14.35 -40.16
N LEU A 6 38.58 13.28 -40.37
CA LEU A 6 37.17 13.05 -39.98
C LEU A 6 36.96 12.82 -38.47
N LYS A 7 37.86 13.29 -37.60
CA LYS A 7 37.84 12.98 -36.14
C LYS A 7 37.31 14.11 -35.24
N LEU A 8 36.98 15.29 -35.77
CA LEU A 8 36.56 16.42 -34.94
C LEU A 8 35.03 16.55 -34.79
N THR A 9 34.23 15.92 -35.67
CA THR A 9 32.78 16.03 -35.66
C THR A 9 32.10 15.07 -34.67
N SER A 10 32.78 13.96 -34.26
CA SER A 10 32.22 12.96 -33.36
C SER A 10 32.21 13.39 -31.88
N CYS A 11 33.13 14.27 -31.47
CA CYS A 11 33.20 14.79 -30.08
C CYS A 11 32.14 15.85 -29.77
N LEU A 12 31.74 16.65 -30.77
CA LEU A 12 30.77 17.72 -30.57
C LEU A 12 29.33 17.16 -30.41
N ALA A 13 29.02 16.04 -31.08
CA ALA A 13 27.74 15.37 -30.98
C ALA A 13 27.54 14.68 -29.60
N CYS A 14 28.60 14.12 -29.01
CA CYS A 14 28.55 13.55 -27.66
C CYS A 14 28.42 14.61 -26.56
N LEU A 15 28.94 15.81 -26.77
CA LEU A 15 28.83 16.92 -25.80
C LEU A 15 27.42 17.52 -25.78
N LEU A 16 26.70 17.51 -26.90
CA LEU A 16 25.33 18.01 -27.01
C LEU A 16 24.28 17.04 -26.43
N LEU A 17 24.55 15.74 -26.42
CA LEU A 17 23.68 14.75 -25.79
C LEU A 17 23.77 14.73 -24.24
N ALA A 18 24.89 15.16 -23.68
CA ALA A 18 25.10 15.23 -22.23
C ALA A 18 24.34 16.38 -21.53
N ILE A 19 23.89 17.39 -22.30
CA ILE A 19 23.21 18.58 -21.75
C ILE A 19 21.71 18.31 -21.49
N PHE A 20 21.13 17.24 -22.05
CA PHE A 20 19.69 16.95 -21.91
C PHE A 20 19.30 16.06 -20.72
N THR A 21 20.24 15.66 -19.89
CA THR A 21 19.97 14.81 -18.71
C THR A 21 20.24 15.49 -17.37
N LEU A 22 20.08 16.80 -17.28
CA LEU A 22 20.01 17.45 -15.96
C LEU A 22 18.67 17.05 -15.34
N PRO A 23 18.68 16.39 -14.16
CA PRO A 23 17.42 16.14 -13.45
C PRO A 23 16.74 17.49 -13.21
N ALA A 24 15.51 17.62 -13.67
CA ALA A 24 14.71 18.80 -13.38
C ALA A 24 14.64 18.93 -11.86
N HIS A 25 15.23 19.99 -11.30
CA HIS A 25 15.09 20.26 -9.88
C HIS A 25 13.63 20.60 -9.62
N ALA A 26 12.99 19.80 -8.76
CA ALA A 26 11.64 20.07 -8.33
C ALA A 26 11.52 21.50 -7.78
N SER A 27 10.44 22.19 -8.13
CA SER A 27 10.18 23.52 -7.60
C SER A 27 10.04 23.48 -6.07
N LYS A 28 10.22 24.60 -5.38
CA LYS A 28 10.08 24.67 -3.91
C LYS A 28 8.72 24.12 -3.43
N ASN A 29 7.65 24.42 -4.18
CA ASN A 29 6.31 23.92 -3.86
C ASN A 29 6.21 22.41 -4.05
N GLU A 30 6.82 21.87 -5.10
CA GLU A 30 6.86 20.44 -5.39
C GLU A 30 7.62 19.67 -4.31
N GLN A 31 8.76 20.19 -3.87
CA GLN A 31 9.51 19.63 -2.75
C GLN A 31 8.70 19.59 -1.45
N GLN A 32 7.96 20.66 -1.16
CA GLN A 32 7.06 20.71 0.02
C GLN A 32 5.95 19.67 -0.08
N VAL A 33 5.35 19.48 -1.25
CA VAL A 33 4.32 18.44 -1.47
C VAL A 33 4.91 17.05 -1.23
N LEU A 34 6.08 16.75 -1.80
CA LEU A 34 6.74 15.46 -1.60
C LEU A 34 7.06 15.18 -0.13
N GLU A 35 7.52 16.19 0.62
CA GLU A 35 7.77 16.05 2.06
C GLU A 35 6.49 15.77 2.86
N VAL A 36 5.40 16.47 2.55
CA VAL A 36 4.11 16.27 3.22
C VAL A 36 3.57 14.87 2.91
N MET A 37 3.62 14.45 1.64
CA MET A 37 3.24 13.09 1.23
C MET A 37 4.03 12.02 2.00
N LYS A 38 5.36 12.18 2.07
CA LYS A 38 6.22 11.22 2.78
C LYS A 38 5.93 11.19 4.28
N THR A 39 5.71 12.35 4.88
CA THR A 39 5.36 12.46 6.31
C THR A 39 4.03 11.79 6.61
N ALA A 40 3.00 12.03 5.79
CA ALA A 40 1.71 11.37 5.91
C ALA A 40 1.82 9.85 5.74
N THR A 41 2.59 9.40 4.75
CA THR A 41 2.81 7.96 4.52
C THR A 41 3.54 7.31 5.70
N ARG A 42 4.55 7.97 6.28
CA ARG A 42 5.21 7.48 7.50
C ARG A 42 4.23 7.30 8.64
N PHE A 43 3.39 8.30 8.89
CA PHE A 43 2.36 8.19 9.92
C PHE A 43 1.44 7.00 9.67
N MET A 44 0.97 6.83 8.43
CA MET A 44 0.12 5.69 8.06
C MET A 44 0.84 4.36 8.28
N MET A 45 2.10 4.22 7.86
CA MET A 45 2.84 2.97 7.94
C MET A 45 3.34 2.63 9.35
N GLU A 46 3.77 3.64 10.13
CA GLU A 46 4.45 3.43 11.42
C GLU A 46 3.50 3.52 12.61
N THR A 47 2.39 4.27 12.47
CA THR A 47 1.46 4.53 13.57
C THR A 47 0.10 3.86 13.34
N VAL A 48 -0.45 3.99 12.13
CA VAL A 48 -1.80 3.50 11.81
C VAL A 48 -1.80 2.04 11.44
N SER A 49 -0.88 1.57 10.60
CA SER A 49 -0.88 0.17 10.15
C SER A 49 -0.61 -0.82 11.30
N TYR A 50 -1.10 -2.03 11.15
CA TYR A 50 -0.68 -3.16 11.95
C TYR A 50 -0.01 -4.20 11.05
N ASN A 51 1.31 -4.38 11.21
CA ASN A 51 2.12 -5.26 10.36
C ASN A 51 1.92 -5.04 8.84
N GLY A 52 1.72 -3.78 8.42
CA GLY A 52 1.47 -3.42 7.02
C GLY A 52 0.00 -3.54 6.58
N GLY A 53 -0.89 -4.01 7.46
CA GLY A 53 -2.32 -4.11 7.19
C GLY A 53 -3.10 -2.88 7.65
N PHE A 54 -4.24 -2.64 7.00
CA PHE A 54 -5.12 -1.51 7.23
C PHE A 54 -6.58 -1.96 7.26
N VAL A 55 -7.42 -1.14 7.89
CA VAL A 55 -8.87 -1.13 7.73
C VAL A 55 -9.30 0.18 7.07
N TRP A 56 -10.61 0.43 6.90
CA TRP A 56 -11.10 1.55 6.10
C TRP A 56 -11.02 2.90 6.80
N SER A 57 -11.28 2.94 8.12
CA SER A 57 -11.34 4.18 8.86
C SER A 57 -10.89 4.01 10.32
N TYR A 58 -10.44 5.11 10.90
CA TYR A 58 -9.91 5.18 12.25
C TYR A 58 -10.39 6.45 12.94
N LEU A 59 -10.60 6.37 14.25
CA LEU A 59 -10.70 7.60 15.04
C LEU A 59 -9.35 8.33 15.05
N PRO A 60 -9.33 9.65 15.22
CA PRO A 60 -8.07 10.41 15.25
C PRO A 60 -7.09 9.99 16.34
N ASP A 61 -7.59 9.46 17.46
CA ASP A 61 -6.80 8.92 18.58
C ASP A 61 -6.45 7.44 18.42
N LEU A 62 -6.88 6.81 17.31
CA LEU A 62 -6.70 5.40 16.98
C LEU A 62 -7.31 4.41 18.00
N SER A 63 -8.19 4.89 18.89
CA SER A 63 -8.84 4.06 19.90
C SER A 63 -9.83 3.05 19.32
N ARG A 64 -10.42 3.37 18.15
CA ARG A 64 -11.35 2.50 17.42
C ARG A 64 -11.11 2.61 15.92
N SER A 65 -11.42 1.53 15.21
CA SER A 65 -11.27 1.45 13.76
C SER A 65 -12.37 0.57 13.14
N TRP A 66 -12.62 0.77 11.86
CA TRP A 66 -13.66 0.07 11.11
C TRP A 66 -13.17 -0.29 9.71
N GLY A 67 -13.50 -1.52 9.28
CA GLY A 67 -13.78 -1.79 7.89
C GLY A 67 -15.26 -1.61 7.65
N GLU A 68 -15.95 -2.58 7.09
CA GLU A 68 -17.40 -2.61 7.03
C GLU A 68 -18.04 -2.67 8.44
N LEU A 69 -17.35 -3.29 9.36
CA LEU A 69 -17.70 -3.40 10.77
C LEU A 69 -16.58 -2.91 11.66
N GLU A 70 -16.86 -2.67 12.94
CA GLU A 70 -15.82 -2.32 13.91
C GLU A 70 -14.76 -3.42 13.97
N ALA A 71 -13.50 -3.02 13.85
CA ALA A 71 -12.35 -3.90 13.78
C ALA A 71 -11.49 -3.81 15.03
N LYS A 72 -10.86 -4.92 15.43
CA LYS A 72 -9.79 -4.91 16.42
C LYS A 72 -8.52 -4.30 15.80
N ARG A 73 -7.62 -3.80 16.62
CA ARG A 73 -6.34 -3.20 16.20
C ARG A 73 -5.49 -4.12 15.34
N THR A 74 -5.60 -5.43 15.54
CA THR A 74 -4.84 -6.47 14.82
C THR A 74 -5.49 -6.96 13.54
N MET A 75 -6.69 -6.48 13.23
CA MET A 75 -7.46 -6.90 12.07
C MET A 75 -7.07 -6.11 10.83
N VAL A 76 -7.18 -6.78 9.69
CA VAL A 76 -6.84 -6.28 8.36
C VAL A 76 -8.02 -6.48 7.43
N TRP A 77 -8.40 -5.45 6.68
CA TRP A 77 -9.50 -5.49 5.72
C TRP A 77 -8.96 -5.61 4.30
N ILE A 78 -9.45 -6.61 3.56
CA ILE A 78 -9.02 -6.89 2.18
C ILE A 78 -9.86 -6.12 1.17
N GLN A 79 -11.16 -6.11 1.36
CA GLN A 79 -12.10 -5.42 0.48
C GLN A 79 -11.76 -3.93 0.35
N PRO A 80 -11.86 -3.33 -0.85
CA PRO A 80 -11.62 -1.89 -1.05
C PRO A 80 -12.53 -1.01 -0.16
N PRO A 81 -12.02 0.12 0.34
CA PRO A 81 -10.69 0.71 0.17
C PRO A 81 -9.63 0.23 1.19
N GLY A 82 -9.62 -1.06 1.51
CA GLY A 82 -8.74 -1.66 2.51
C GLY A 82 -7.28 -1.79 2.07
N THR A 83 -6.61 -2.78 2.65
CA THR A 83 -5.16 -2.98 2.54
C THR A 83 -4.63 -3.03 1.09
N PRO A 84 -5.25 -3.75 0.13
CA PRO A 84 -4.76 -3.77 -1.25
C PRO A 84 -4.75 -2.39 -1.90
N THR A 85 -5.77 -1.57 -1.64
CA THR A 85 -5.85 -0.19 -2.16
C THR A 85 -4.68 0.65 -1.67
N VAL A 86 -4.31 0.53 -0.39
CA VAL A 86 -3.14 1.23 0.15
C VAL A 86 -1.85 0.76 -0.53
N GLY A 87 -1.71 -0.54 -0.77
CA GLY A 87 -0.57 -1.10 -1.50
C GLY A 87 -0.42 -0.50 -2.91
N HIS A 88 -1.51 -0.38 -3.66
CA HIS A 88 -1.51 0.26 -4.97
C HIS A 88 -1.15 1.73 -4.91
N LEU A 89 -1.71 2.50 -3.97
CA LEU A 89 -1.37 3.92 -3.79
C LEU A 89 0.12 4.13 -3.47
N LEU A 90 0.73 3.23 -2.72
CA LEU A 90 2.16 3.28 -2.43
C LEU A 90 3.02 3.01 -3.68
N LEU A 91 2.61 2.06 -4.53
CA LEU A 91 3.28 1.81 -5.81
C LEU A 91 3.12 2.99 -6.77
N ASP A 92 1.94 3.61 -6.83
CA ASP A 92 1.72 4.82 -7.62
C ASP A 92 2.61 5.98 -7.13
N ALA A 93 2.74 6.15 -5.82
CA ALA A 93 3.64 7.14 -5.23
C ALA A 93 5.11 6.85 -5.57
N TYR A 94 5.54 5.59 -5.52
CA TYR A 94 6.87 5.18 -5.96
C TYR A 94 7.11 5.50 -7.43
N HIS A 95 6.20 5.12 -8.31
CA HIS A 95 6.30 5.41 -9.75
C HIS A 95 6.33 6.91 -10.06
N ALA A 96 5.57 7.71 -9.30
CA ALA A 96 5.54 9.16 -9.50
C ALA A 96 6.78 9.88 -8.97
N THR A 97 7.41 9.37 -7.91
CA THR A 97 8.48 10.09 -7.18
C THR A 97 9.86 9.47 -7.33
N GLY A 98 9.95 8.16 -7.59
CA GLY A 98 11.19 7.38 -7.54
C GLY A 98 11.74 7.21 -6.11
N ASP A 99 11.00 7.57 -5.06
CA ASP A 99 11.45 7.44 -3.68
C ASP A 99 11.22 6.02 -3.17
N GLU A 100 12.30 5.29 -2.94
CA GLU A 100 12.32 3.89 -2.49
C GLU A 100 11.50 3.64 -1.21
N TYR A 101 11.31 4.65 -0.37
CA TYR A 101 10.47 4.52 0.82
C TYR A 101 9.05 4.01 0.51
N TYR A 102 8.45 4.47 -0.59
CA TYR A 102 7.12 4.02 -1.00
C TYR A 102 7.12 2.57 -1.47
N TYR A 103 8.18 2.16 -2.17
CA TYR A 103 8.34 0.77 -2.58
C TYR A 103 8.50 -0.18 -1.38
N GLU A 104 9.37 0.17 -0.42
CA GLU A 104 9.52 -0.58 0.83
C GLU A 104 8.22 -0.64 1.64
N ALA A 105 7.46 0.45 1.67
CA ALA A 105 6.14 0.49 2.30
C ALA A 105 5.15 -0.44 1.59
N ALA A 106 5.13 -0.45 0.25
CA ALA A 106 4.30 -1.36 -0.54
C ALA A 106 4.66 -2.84 -0.30
N GLN A 107 5.96 -3.15 -0.15
CA GLN A 107 6.42 -4.50 0.19
C GLN A 107 5.90 -4.96 1.57
N LYS A 108 5.84 -4.05 2.56
CA LYS A 108 5.25 -4.36 3.88
C LYS A 108 3.76 -4.68 3.76
N VAL A 109 3.04 -3.91 2.95
CA VAL A 109 1.61 -4.17 2.66
C VAL A 109 1.44 -5.52 1.96
N ALA A 110 2.24 -5.81 0.94
CA ALA A 110 2.23 -7.09 0.25
C ALA A 110 2.52 -8.26 1.21
N SER A 111 3.45 -8.09 2.13
CA SER A 111 3.77 -9.10 3.15
C SER A 111 2.59 -9.38 4.08
N ALA A 112 1.81 -8.35 4.44
CA ALA A 112 0.58 -8.54 5.20
C ALA A 112 -0.46 -9.34 4.42
N LEU A 113 -0.64 -9.06 3.13
CA LEU A 113 -1.54 -9.81 2.26
C LEU A 113 -1.12 -11.27 2.12
N ILE A 114 0.17 -11.55 1.90
CA ILE A 114 0.71 -12.91 1.84
C ILE A 114 0.44 -13.67 3.15
N TRP A 115 0.62 -13.02 4.30
CA TRP A 115 0.35 -13.64 5.59
C TRP A 115 -1.11 -14.03 5.76
N GLY A 116 -2.05 -13.20 5.29
CA GLY A 116 -3.50 -13.44 5.38
C GLY A 116 -4.08 -14.33 4.27
N GLN A 117 -3.25 -14.79 3.31
CA GLN A 117 -3.71 -15.61 2.21
C GLN A 117 -4.13 -17.01 2.68
N LEU A 118 -5.28 -17.46 2.25
CA LEU A 118 -5.78 -18.79 2.54
C LEU A 118 -5.07 -19.86 1.70
N PRO A 119 -5.05 -21.15 2.13
CA PRO A 119 -4.41 -22.23 1.37
C PRO A 119 -4.94 -22.41 -0.07
N CYS A 120 -6.16 -21.96 -0.35
CA CYS A 120 -6.74 -21.96 -1.69
C CYS A 120 -6.18 -20.85 -2.61
N GLY A 121 -5.33 -19.94 -2.08
CA GLY A 121 -4.75 -18.81 -2.80
C GLY A 121 -5.59 -17.54 -2.78
N GLY A 122 -6.79 -17.56 -2.21
CA GLY A 122 -7.67 -16.40 -2.05
C GLY A 122 -7.60 -15.76 -0.66
N TRP A 123 -8.47 -14.81 -0.42
CA TRP A 123 -8.65 -14.11 0.86
C TRP A 123 -10.11 -14.09 1.26
N ASN A 124 -10.36 -14.00 2.56
CA ASN A 124 -11.64 -13.54 3.10
C ASN A 124 -11.63 -12.00 3.16
N TYR A 125 -12.77 -11.38 3.39
CA TYR A 125 -12.93 -9.93 3.61
C TYR A 125 -11.96 -9.40 4.66
N VAL A 126 -11.69 -10.19 5.67
CA VAL A 126 -10.92 -9.78 6.85
C VAL A 126 -10.10 -10.95 7.39
N PHE A 127 -8.90 -10.63 7.87
CA PHE A 127 -8.11 -11.55 8.70
C PHE A 127 -7.57 -10.84 9.94
N ASP A 128 -7.08 -11.59 10.91
CA ASP A 128 -6.61 -11.07 12.20
C ASP A 128 -5.22 -11.60 12.52
N PHE A 129 -4.24 -10.72 12.63
CA PHE A 129 -2.89 -11.08 13.06
C PHE A 129 -2.82 -11.68 14.47
N ALA A 130 -3.81 -11.45 15.32
CA ALA A 130 -3.93 -12.13 16.62
C ALA A 130 -4.34 -13.61 16.49
N GLY A 131 -4.58 -14.07 15.26
CA GLY A 131 -4.82 -15.47 14.94
C GLY A 131 -6.29 -15.88 14.92
N GLU A 132 -6.48 -17.14 14.56
CA GLU A 132 -7.80 -17.71 14.26
C GLU A 132 -8.80 -17.60 15.44
N ASN A 133 -8.36 -17.82 16.67
CA ASN A 133 -9.25 -17.71 17.83
C ASN A 133 -9.77 -16.28 18.02
N SER A 134 -8.94 -15.28 17.78
CA SER A 134 -9.35 -13.87 17.83
C SER A 134 -10.36 -13.55 16.74
N LEU A 135 -10.13 -14.03 15.53
CA LEU A 135 -11.04 -13.86 14.41
C LEU A 135 -12.40 -14.55 14.68
N LYS A 136 -12.39 -15.79 15.15
CA LYS A 136 -13.62 -16.52 15.55
C LYS A 136 -14.44 -15.75 16.60
N GLN A 137 -13.76 -15.23 17.61
CA GLN A 137 -14.43 -14.43 18.65
C GLN A 137 -15.03 -13.15 18.07
N TRP A 138 -14.34 -12.47 17.14
CA TRP A 138 -14.86 -11.30 16.48
C TRP A 138 -16.13 -11.63 15.67
N TYR A 139 -16.12 -12.71 14.90
CA TYR A 139 -17.30 -13.18 14.17
C TYR A 139 -18.46 -13.52 15.11
N ALA A 140 -18.20 -14.14 16.25
CA ALA A 140 -19.21 -14.51 17.23
C ALA A 140 -19.81 -13.32 17.99
N THR A 141 -19.19 -12.16 17.95
CA THR A 141 -19.63 -10.95 18.67
C THR A 141 -20.02 -9.82 17.72
N ILE A 142 -19.06 -9.18 17.11
CA ILE A 142 -19.26 -7.99 16.25
C ILE A 142 -19.87 -8.40 14.91
N GLY A 143 -19.27 -9.37 14.21
CA GLY A 143 -19.73 -9.84 12.92
C GLY A 143 -21.17 -10.31 12.95
N LYS A 144 -21.55 -11.09 13.96
CA LYS A 144 -22.89 -11.60 14.16
C LYS A 144 -23.96 -10.49 14.28
N ASN A 145 -23.60 -9.35 14.82
CA ASN A 145 -24.56 -8.27 15.06
C ASN A 145 -24.87 -7.44 13.82
N ALA A 146 -24.01 -7.48 12.81
CA ALA A 146 -24.14 -6.67 11.62
C ALA A 146 -24.54 -7.47 10.37
N TRP A 147 -24.07 -8.70 10.26
CA TRP A 147 -24.47 -9.61 9.19
C TRP A 147 -25.55 -10.58 9.66
N ARG A 148 -26.42 -10.99 8.76
CA ARG A 148 -27.37 -12.04 9.07
C ARG A 148 -26.64 -13.32 9.46
N LEU A 149 -27.19 -14.07 10.39
CA LEU A 149 -26.54 -15.27 10.96
C LEU A 149 -26.09 -16.27 9.88
N GLU A 150 -26.88 -16.40 8.83
CA GLU A 150 -26.60 -17.29 7.70
C GLU A 150 -25.39 -16.80 6.88
N GLU A 151 -25.29 -15.51 6.64
CA GLU A 151 -24.15 -14.88 5.92
C GLU A 151 -22.88 -15.02 6.76
N PHE A 152 -22.96 -14.81 8.06
CA PHE A 152 -21.85 -14.99 8.98
C PHE A 152 -21.21 -16.38 8.88
N GLN A 153 -22.01 -17.42 8.80
CA GLN A 153 -21.52 -18.82 8.68
C GLN A 153 -20.84 -19.09 7.33
N HIS A 154 -21.23 -18.38 6.28
CA HIS A 154 -20.63 -18.52 4.96
C HIS A 154 -19.28 -17.84 4.82
N TYR A 155 -19.06 -16.71 5.48
CA TYR A 155 -17.83 -15.91 5.28
C TYR A 155 -16.65 -16.42 6.10
N TYR A 156 -16.90 -17.04 7.25
CA TYR A 156 -15.81 -17.48 8.10
C TYR A 156 -14.96 -18.58 7.43
N GLY A 157 -13.66 -18.29 7.27
CA GLY A 157 -12.69 -19.24 6.72
C GLY A 157 -12.78 -19.47 5.20
N ASN A 158 -13.69 -18.81 4.51
CA ASN A 158 -13.85 -18.92 3.07
C ASN A 158 -13.13 -17.79 2.33
N ALA A 159 -12.57 -18.10 1.16
CA ALA A 159 -12.17 -17.06 0.21
C ALA A 159 -13.43 -16.45 -0.41
N THR A 160 -13.43 -15.12 -0.52
CA THR A 160 -14.53 -14.38 -1.11
C THR A 160 -14.11 -13.89 -2.49
N PHE A 161 -15.00 -14.03 -3.46
CA PHE A 161 -14.87 -13.40 -4.76
C PHE A 161 -15.89 -12.25 -4.81
N ASP A 162 -15.38 -11.04 -4.76
CA ASP A 162 -16.15 -9.80 -4.73
C ASP A 162 -15.46 -8.75 -5.60
N ASP A 163 -16.13 -7.64 -5.91
CA ASP A 163 -15.68 -6.56 -6.79
C ASP A 163 -14.46 -5.78 -6.29
#